data_cc7bbde45744576d773448f5b1e00cef
#
_entry.id   cc7bbde45744576d773448f5b1e00cef
#
_cell.length_a   1.000
_cell.length_b   1.000
_cell.length_c   1.000
_cell.angle_alpha   90.00
_cell.angle_beta   90.00
_cell.angle_gamma   90.00
#
_symmetry.space_group_name_H-M   'P 1'
#
loop_
_entity.id
_entity.type
_entity.pdbx_description
1 polymer ?
#
loop_
_entity_poly.entity_id
_entity_poly.type
_entity_poly.pdbx_seq_one_letter_code
_entity_poly.pdbx_strand_id
1 'polypeptide(L)'
;MDDRFTIANMAIEAGGKNGIFPVDDLTIEYMKEHSTKEYTVYEADEDAEYDAEYVIDLSALKPTVAFPHLPENTHTIDEGFDIAIDQVVIGSCTNGRLDDLRIAAEILKGHKVKKGIRTIIIPATQKIYLQAIEEGLIKTFIEAGAVVSTPTCGPCLGGYMGILAKGERCISTTNRNFVGRMGHVESEVYLASPAVAAASAITGKISSPCLLYTSPSPRDRQKS
;
A
#
# COMPACT_ATOMS: atom_id res chain seq x y z
N MET A 1 -0.97 8.69 11.56
CA MET A 1 -2.28 8.99 10.89
C MET A 1 -2.49 8.12 9.68
N ASP A 2 -1.47 7.81 8.90
CA ASP A 2 -1.61 7.14 7.60
C ASP A 2 -2.31 5.76 7.72
N ASP A 3 -1.91 4.93 8.67
CA ASP A 3 -2.60 3.65 8.93
C ASP A 3 -4.06 3.82 9.35
N ARG A 4 -4.37 4.87 10.15
CA ARG A 4 -5.76 5.17 10.53
C ARG A 4 -6.64 5.49 9.33
N PHE A 5 -6.11 6.23 8.35
CA PHE A 5 -6.85 6.51 7.11
C PHE A 5 -7.11 5.25 6.30
N THR A 6 -6.15 4.34 6.24
CA THR A 6 -6.31 3.06 5.55
C THR A 6 -7.38 2.20 6.22
N ILE A 7 -7.29 2.03 7.55
CA ILE A 7 -8.28 1.25 8.32
C ILE A 7 -9.68 1.87 8.18
N ALA A 8 -9.82 3.19 8.36
CA ALA A 8 -11.10 3.88 8.23
C ALA A 8 -11.69 3.75 6.81
N ASN A 9 -10.83 3.83 5.76
CA ASN A 9 -11.28 3.65 4.39
C ASN A 9 -11.77 2.22 4.11
N MET A 10 -11.15 1.22 4.75
CA MET A 10 -11.49 -0.19 4.55
C MET A 10 -12.64 -0.69 5.45
N ALA A 11 -13.22 0.14 6.30
CA ALA A 11 -14.35 -0.26 7.14
C ALA A 11 -15.55 -0.77 6.32
N ILE A 12 -15.76 -0.24 5.11
CA ILE A 12 -16.84 -0.68 4.23
C ILE A 12 -16.67 -2.12 3.75
N GLU A 13 -15.44 -2.59 3.57
CA GLU A 13 -15.13 -3.97 3.18
C GLU A 13 -15.42 -4.95 4.33
N ALA A 14 -15.42 -4.47 5.56
CA ALA A 14 -15.84 -5.23 6.75
C ALA A 14 -17.36 -5.12 7.05
N GLY A 15 -18.13 -4.49 6.14
CA GLY A 15 -19.57 -4.29 6.31
C GLY A 15 -19.96 -3.07 7.14
N GLY A 16 -19.00 -2.30 7.63
CA GLY A 16 -19.24 -1.07 8.38
C GLY A 16 -19.57 0.12 7.48
N LYS A 17 -20.30 1.09 8.00
CA LYS A 17 -20.54 2.37 7.31
C LYS A 17 -19.38 3.33 7.45
N ASN A 18 -18.72 3.31 8.60
CA ASN A 18 -17.60 4.18 8.97
C ASN A 18 -16.56 3.40 9.78
N GLY A 19 -15.30 3.87 9.72
CA GLY A 19 -14.26 3.55 10.68
C GLY A 19 -13.91 4.82 11.44
N ILE A 20 -14.15 4.83 12.73
CA ILE A 20 -13.96 5.99 13.61
C ILE A 20 -12.87 5.68 14.61
N PHE A 21 -11.83 6.51 14.63
CA PHE A 21 -10.80 6.48 15.65
C PHE A 21 -11.11 7.51 16.74
N PRO A 22 -10.92 7.17 18.01
CA PRO A 22 -10.95 8.17 19.09
C PRO A 22 -9.96 9.30 18.80
N VAL A 23 -10.36 10.52 19.17
CA VAL A 23 -9.50 11.69 19.00
C VAL A 23 -8.46 11.71 20.12
N ASP A 24 -7.19 11.70 19.73
CA ASP A 24 -6.04 11.77 20.60
C ASP A 24 -5.08 12.89 20.17
N ASP A 25 -3.97 13.06 20.88
CA ASP A 25 -2.98 14.08 20.60
C ASP A 25 -2.45 14.00 19.16
N LEU A 26 -2.27 12.80 18.62
CA LEU A 26 -1.82 12.59 17.24
C LEU A 26 -2.84 13.14 16.22
N THR A 27 -4.13 12.94 16.49
CA THR A 27 -5.20 13.47 15.64
C THR A 27 -5.27 14.99 15.73
N ILE A 28 -5.14 15.54 16.96
CA ILE A 28 -5.15 16.99 17.21
C ILE A 28 -3.95 17.66 16.50
N GLU A 29 -2.76 17.09 16.61
CA GLU A 29 -1.56 17.60 15.94
C GLU A 29 -1.72 17.59 14.42
N TYR A 30 -2.19 16.49 13.87
CA TYR A 30 -2.49 16.40 12.43
C TYR A 30 -3.49 17.46 11.99
N MET A 31 -4.55 17.71 12.76
CA MET A 31 -5.55 18.74 12.44
C MET A 31 -4.95 20.15 12.46
N LYS A 32 -4.08 20.47 13.42
CA LYS A 32 -3.39 21.77 13.51
C LYS A 32 -2.51 22.03 12.28
N GLU A 33 -1.89 20.99 11.74
CA GLU A 33 -1.05 21.12 10.54
C GLU A 33 -1.84 21.25 9.23
N HIS A 34 -3.09 20.76 9.20
CA HIS A 34 -3.86 20.61 7.98
C HIS A 34 -5.11 21.49 7.90
N SER A 35 -5.53 22.10 9.00
CA SER A 35 -6.72 22.95 9.04
C SER A 35 -6.58 24.10 10.02
N THR A 36 -7.06 25.27 9.60
CA THR A 36 -7.25 26.45 10.47
C THR A 36 -8.71 26.65 10.86
N LYS A 37 -9.60 25.74 10.43
CA LYS A 37 -11.04 25.82 10.74
C LYS A 37 -11.32 25.31 12.14
N GLU A 38 -12.31 25.91 12.77
CA GLU A 38 -12.88 25.35 14.01
C GLU A 38 -13.49 23.97 13.73
N TYR A 39 -13.35 23.08 14.67
CA TYR A 39 -13.92 21.72 14.63
C TYR A 39 -14.46 21.32 16.00
N THR A 40 -15.40 20.40 15.99
CA THR A 40 -15.97 19.81 17.20
C THR A 40 -15.43 18.39 17.35
N VAL A 41 -14.94 18.07 18.54
CA VAL A 41 -14.57 16.70 18.91
C VAL A 41 -15.82 15.97 19.38
N TYR A 42 -16.03 14.78 18.83
CA TYR A 42 -17.08 13.86 19.27
C TYR A 42 -16.42 12.64 19.88
N GLU A 43 -16.90 12.25 21.05
CA GLU A 43 -16.44 11.07 21.77
C GLU A 43 -17.64 10.16 22.05
N ALA A 44 -17.39 8.89 22.32
CA ALA A 44 -18.43 7.99 22.78
C ALA A 44 -18.88 8.38 24.20
N ASP A 45 -20.14 8.18 24.51
CA ASP A 45 -20.66 8.37 25.85
C ASP A 45 -20.02 7.36 26.80
N GLU A 46 -19.92 7.71 28.11
CA GLU A 46 -19.29 6.83 29.11
C GLU A 46 -20.02 5.48 29.28
N ASP A 47 -21.29 5.44 28.94
CA ASP A 47 -22.16 4.27 28.98
C ASP A 47 -22.48 3.71 27.61
N ALA A 48 -21.67 4.01 26.58
CA ALA A 48 -21.87 3.51 25.24
C ALA A 48 -21.81 1.97 25.20
N GLU A 49 -22.84 1.35 24.65
CA GLU A 49 -22.90 -0.09 24.45
C GLU A 49 -22.44 -0.46 23.03
N TYR A 50 -21.62 -1.52 22.92
CA TYR A 50 -21.10 -2.03 21.66
C TYR A 50 -21.62 -3.43 21.39
N ASP A 51 -21.99 -3.72 20.16
CA ASP A 51 -22.47 -5.06 19.76
C ASP A 51 -21.37 -6.12 19.87
N ALA A 52 -20.11 -5.74 19.65
CA ALA A 52 -18.95 -6.62 19.80
C ALA A 52 -17.68 -5.83 20.05
N GLU A 53 -16.74 -6.49 20.73
CA GLU A 53 -15.39 -5.97 20.97
C GLU A 53 -14.36 -6.99 20.44
N TYR A 54 -13.38 -6.51 19.70
CA TYR A 54 -12.29 -7.31 19.16
C TYR A 54 -10.94 -6.74 19.58
N VAL A 55 -10.09 -7.58 20.14
CA VAL A 55 -8.73 -7.20 20.53
C VAL A 55 -7.75 -7.78 19.53
N ILE A 56 -6.96 -6.91 18.90
CA ILE A 56 -5.95 -7.30 17.91
C ILE A 56 -4.57 -6.90 18.46
N ASP A 57 -3.73 -7.90 18.74
CA ASP A 57 -2.34 -7.67 19.13
C ASP A 57 -1.50 -7.34 17.88
N LEU A 58 -1.15 -6.06 17.75
CA LEU A 58 -0.36 -5.58 16.61
C LEU A 58 1.04 -6.18 16.58
N SER A 59 1.60 -6.61 17.72
CA SER A 59 2.93 -7.23 17.78
C SER A 59 2.97 -8.63 17.18
N ALA A 60 1.82 -9.30 17.10
CA ALA A 60 1.66 -10.63 16.52
C ALA A 60 1.38 -10.61 15.02
N LEU A 61 1.15 -9.43 14.43
CA LEU A 61 0.84 -9.32 13.01
C LEU A 61 2.06 -9.64 12.15
N LYS A 62 1.81 -10.43 11.11
CA LYS A 62 2.78 -10.72 10.05
C LYS A 62 2.40 -10.00 8.76
N PRO A 63 3.34 -9.71 7.86
CA PRO A 63 3.01 -9.24 6.53
C PRO A 63 2.07 -10.21 5.84
N THR A 64 0.97 -9.67 5.31
CA THR A 64 -0.09 -10.45 4.64
C THR A 64 -0.31 -9.95 3.22
N VAL A 65 -0.89 -10.82 2.41
CA VAL A 65 -1.37 -10.51 1.06
C VAL A 65 -2.83 -10.94 0.98
N ALA A 66 -3.71 -10.03 0.59
CA ALA A 66 -5.10 -10.38 0.29
C ALA A 66 -5.20 -10.86 -1.16
N PHE A 67 -5.64 -12.08 -1.36
CA PHE A 67 -5.78 -12.70 -2.66
C PHE A 67 -7.06 -12.24 -3.37
N PRO A 68 -7.14 -12.35 -4.69
CA PRO A 68 -8.36 -12.10 -5.44
C PRO A 68 -9.51 -13.01 -4.94
N HIS A 69 -10.74 -12.56 -4.92
CA HIS A 69 -11.25 -11.24 -5.33
C HIS A 69 -11.92 -10.55 -4.14
N LEU A 70 -11.43 -10.77 -2.93
CA LEU A 70 -11.95 -10.19 -1.70
C LEU A 70 -10.80 -9.76 -0.78
N PRO A 71 -10.88 -8.60 -0.13
CA PRO A 71 -9.84 -8.15 0.80
C PRO A 71 -9.69 -9.06 2.02
N GLU A 72 -10.72 -9.82 2.41
CA GLU A 72 -10.69 -10.78 3.53
C GLU A 72 -9.93 -12.07 3.22
N ASN A 73 -9.67 -12.36 1.92
CA ASN A 73 -8.94 -13.57 1.51
C ASN A 73 -7.43 -13.39 1.76
N THR A 74 -7.05 -13.27 3.04
CA THR A 74 -5.70 -12.95 3.46
C THR A 74 -4.87 -14.19 3.76
N HIS A 75 -3.62 -14.15 3.29
CA HIS A 75 -2.59 -15.16 3.53
C HIS A 75 -1.34 -14.50 4.06
N THR A 76 -0.63 -15.15 4.97
CA THR A 76 0.66 -14.64 5.43
C THR A 76 1.74 -14.86 4.37
N ILE A 77 2.64 -13.89 4.24
CA ILE A 77 3.71 -13.95 3.23
C ILE A 77 4.66 -15.15 3.45
N ASP A 78 4.70 -15.68 4.66
CA ASP A 78 5.52 -16.84 5.05
C ASP A 78 5.03 -18.15 4.42
N GLU A 79 3.81 -18.21 3.89
CA GLU A 79 3.27 -19.38 3.19
C GLU A 79 4.03 -19.68 1.88
N GLY A 80 4.82 -18.75 1.38
CA GLY A 80 5.77 -19.00 0.30
C GLY A 80 5.13 -19.14 -1.07
N PHE A 81 4.47 -18.10 -1.56
CA PHE A 81 3.81 -18.10 -2.87
C PHE A 81 4.80 -18.00 -4.03
N ASP A 82 4.63 -18.83 -5.05
CA ASP A 82 5.33 -18.69 -6.35
C ASP A 82 4.41 -18.11 -7.42
N ILE A 83 3.83 -16.94 -7.12
CA ILE A 83 2.89 -16.25 -8.00
C ILE A 83 3.63 -15.13 -8.73
N ALA A 84 3.85 -15.32 -10.04
CA ALA A 84 4.38 -14.28 -10.91
C ALA A 84 3.35 -13.16 -11.11
N ILE A 85 3.84 -11.93 -11.21
CA ILE A 85 3.04 -10.72 -11.40
C ILE A 85 3.47 -9.98 -12.66
N ASP A 86 2.58 -9.17 -13.22
CA ASP A 86 2.80 -8.34 -14.40
C ASP A 86 2.90 -6.86 -14.05
N GLN A 87 2.29 -6.48 -12.93
CA GLN A 87 2.19 -5.09 -12.52
C GLN A 87 2.29 -4.93 -11.00
N VAL A 88 2.84 -3.79 -10.59
CA VAL A 88 2.85 -3.31 -9.21
C VAL A 88 2.27 -1.90 -9.17
N VAL A 89 1.36 -1.64 -8.24
CA VAL A 89 0.81 -0.30 -7.99
C VAL A 89 1.04 0.06 -6.53
N ILE A 90 1.80 1.12 -6.29
CA ILE A 90 2.07 1.63 -4.95
C ILE A 90 1.49 3.03 -4.83
N GLY A 91 0.59 3.21 -3.88
CA GLY A 91 0.03 4.50 -3.57
C GLY A 91 -1.48 4.60 -3.75
N SER A 92 -1.93 5.65 -4.37
CA SER A 92 -3.30 6.19 -4.47
C SER A 92 -3.74 6.99 -3.23
N CYS A 93 -5.05 7.24 -3.07
CA CYS A 93 -5.57 8.20 -2.08
C CYS A 93 -5.26 7.83 -0.61
N THR A 94 -5.20 6.55 -0.25
CA THR A 94 -4.96 6.09 1.13
C THR A 94 -3.51 5.67 1.36
N ASN A 95 -2.94 4.83 0.53
CA ASN A 95 -1.62 4.24 0.72
C ASN A 95 -0.53 4.85 -0.16
N GLY A 96 -0.72 6.08 -0.60
CA GLY A 96 0.27 6.94 -1.25
C GLY A 96 0.72 8.08 -0.35
N ARG A 97 0.65 7.90 0.96
CA ARG A 97 1.12 8.85 1.96
C ARG A 97 2.64 8.88 2.00
N LEU A 98 3.19 9.86 2.68
CA LEU A 98 4.64 10.05 2.64
C LEU A 98 5.40 8.87 3.25
N ASP A 99 4.89 8.29 4.34
CA ASP A 99 5.51 7.14 4.98
C ASP A 99 5.41 5.87 4.13
N ASP A 100 4.31 5.66 3.42
CA ASP A 100 4.19 4.56 2.43
C ASP A 100 5.25 4.69 1.33
N LEU A 101 5.44 5.91 0.82
CA LEU A 101 6.42 6.18 -0.22
C LEU A 101 7.86 6.03 0.30
N ARG A 102 8.15 6.45 1.54
CA ARG A 102 9.46 6.24 2.19
C ARG A 102 9.79 4.77 2.31
N ILE A 103 8.85 3.96 2.83
CA ILE A 103 9.01 2.49 2.96
C ILE A 103 9.29 1.85 1.59
N ALA A 104 8.51 2.18 0.58
CA ALA A 104 8.70 1.65 -0.77
C ALA A 104 10.04 2.08 -1.38
N ALA A 105 10.43 3.35 -1.19
CA ALA A 105 11.68 3.89 -1.71
C ALA A 105 12.91 3.26 -1.03
N GLU A 106 12.86 3.00 0.27
CA GLU A 106 13.93 2.33 1.00
C GLU A 106 14.22 0.94 0.42
N ILE A 107 13.17 0.17 0.13
CA ILE A 107 13.29 -1.17 -0.46
C ILE A 107 13.79 -1.11 -1.91
N LEU A 108 13.30 -0.14 -2.70
CA LEU A 108 13.69 0.01 -4.11
C LEU A 108 15.07 0.64 -4.30
N LYS A 109 15.59 1.31 -3.26
CA LYS A 109 16.88 2.02 -3.33
C LYS A 109 18.04 1.07 -3.67
N GLY A 110 18.72 1.37 -4.76
CA GLY A 110 19.84 0.53 -5.26
C GLY A 110 19.41 -0.73 -6.01
N HIS A 111 18.11 -0.99 -6.10
CA HIS A 111 17.56 -2.10 -6.86
C HIS A 111 16.92 -1.64 -8.18
N LYS A 112 16.62 -2.59 -9.04
CA LYS A 112 15.87 -2.37 -10.27
C LYS A 112 14.58 -3.18 -10.24
N VAL A 113 13.51 -2.59 -10.73
CA VAL A 113 12.28 -3.31 -11.07
C VAL A 113 12.62 -4.41 -12.07
N LYS A 114 12.11 -5.61 -11.87
CA LYS A 114 12.34 -6.73 -12.78
C LYS A 114 11.84 -6.40 -14.18
N LYS A 115 12.64 -6.73 -15.18
CA LYS A 115 12.27 -6.51 -16.59
C LYS A 115 10.93 -7.18 -16.91
N GLY A 116 10.03 -6.42 -17.51
CA GLY A 116 8.68 -6.85 -17.86
C GLY A 116 7.61 -6.49 -16.82
N ILE A 117 7.98 -6.07 -15.62
CA ILE A 117 7.03 -5.62 -14.61
C ILE A 117 6.74 -4.13 -14.76
N ARG A 118 5.48 -3.76 -14.87
CA ARG A 118 5.03 -2.36 -14.82
C ARG A 118 4.90 -1.94 -13.35
N THR A 119 5.73 -1.02 -12.90
CA THR A 119 5.65 -0.50 -11.53
C THR A 119 5.21 0.96 -11.57
N ILE A 120 4.08 1.26 -10.93
CA ILE A 120 3.43 2.57 -10.95
C ILE A 120 3.36 3.09 -9.51
N ILE A 121 3.89 4.29 -9.29
CA ILE A 121 3.88 4.99 -8.01
C ILE A 121 2.90 6.15 -8.11
N ILE A 122 1.98 6.27 -7.16
CA ILE A 122 0.93 7.28 -7.16
C ILE A 122 0.89 7.99 -5.80
N PRO A 123 1.47 9.20 -5.66
CA PRO A 123 1.36 10.00 -4.45
C PRO A 123 -0.11 10.37 -4.16
N ALA A 124 -0.51 10.44 -2.90
CA ALA A 124 -1.91 10.67 -2.53
C ALA A 124 -2.40 12.09 -2.83
N THR A 125 -1.54 13.10 -2.67
CA THR A 125 -1.87 14.51 -2.87
C THR A 125 -0.71 15.28 -3.50
N GLN A 126 -0.98 16.48 -4.03
CA GLN A 126 0.07 17.36 -4.57
C GLN A 126 1.11 17.76 -3.48
N LYS A 127 0.66 18.00 -2.24
CA LYS A 127 1.55 18.31 -1.12
C LYS A 127 2.53 17.16 -0.85
N ILE A 128 2.00 15.94 -0.78
CA ILE A 128 2.83 14.72 -0.59
C ILE A 128 3.77 14.52 -1.78
N TYR A 129 3.29 14.76 -3.01
CA TYR A 129 4.13 14.64 -4.20
C TYR A 129 5.31 15.59 -4.16
N LEU A 130 5.07 16.85 -3.78
CA LEU A 130 6.13 17.85 -3.63
C LEU A 130 7.13 17.42 -2.53
N GLN A 131 6.66 17.01 -1.36
CA GLN A 131 7.51 16.51 -0.29
C GLN A 131 8.35 15.29 -0.74
N ALA A 132 7.76 14.36 -1.48
CA ALA A 132 8.46 13.20 -2.02
C ALA A 132 9.56 13.60 -3.03
N ILE A 133 9.37 14.71 -3.78
CA ILE A 133 10.41 15.29 -4.65
C ILE A 133 11.55 15.86 -3.79
N GLU A 134 11.23 16.64 -2.78
CA GLU A 134 12.19 17.28 -1.89
C GLU A 134 13.05 16.27 -1.12
N GLU A 135 12.44 15.15 -0.68
CA GLU A 135 13.14 14.05 -0.01
C GLU A 135 13.92 13.13 -0.98
N GLY A 136 13.80 13.34 -2.29
CA GLY A 136 14.48 12.52 -3.31
C GLY A 136 13.85 11.15 -3.54
N LEU A 137 12.66 10.87 -3.00
CA LEU A 137 11.97 9.59 -3.17
C LEU A 137 11.59 9.36 -4.63
N ILE A 138 11.13 10.41 -5.32
CA ILE A 138 10.78 10.34 -6.74
C ILE A 138 11.98 9.94 -7.60
N LYS A 139 13.15 10.49 -7.30
CA LYS A 139 14.41 10.11 -7.97
C LYS A 139 14.69 8.62 -7.77
N THR A 140 14.55 8.12 -6.55
CA THR A 140 14.77 6.70 -6.22
C THR A 140 13.83 5.79 -7.03
N PHE A 141 12.55 6.13 -7.15
CA PHE A 141 11.59 5.37 -7.95
C PHE A 141 11.94 5.34 -9.43
N ILE A 142 12.31 6.50 -10.00
CA ILE A 142 12.72 6.61 -11.41
C ILE A 142 14.01 5.81 -11.65
N GLU A 143 14.98 5.92 -10.76
CA GLU A 143 16.24 5.17 -10.84
C GLU A 143 15.99 3.66 -10.73
N ALA A 144 15.00 3.22 -9.95
CA ALA A 144 14.60 1.81 -9.90
C ALA A 144 13.91 1.34 -11.18
N GLY A 145 13.43 2.24 -12.03
CA GLY A 145 12.69 1.94 -13.27
C GLY A 145 11.17 1.93 -13.09
N ALA A 146 10.66 2.51 -12.02
CA ALA A 146 9.24 2.73 -11.82
C ALA A 146 8.76 4.00 -12.53
N VAL A 147 7.47 4.02 -12.89
CA VAL A 147 6.78 5.21 -13.40
C VAL A 147 6.12 5.93 -12.25
N VAL A 148 6.35 7.23 -12.11
CA VAL A 148 5.68 8.06 -11.11
C VAL A 148 4.57 8.86 -11.78
N SER A 149 3.35 8.70 -11.30
CA SER A 149 2.17 9.42 -11.77
C SER A 149 1.93 10.66 -10.91
N THR A 150 1.15 11.60 -11.44
CA THR A 150 0.52 12.63 -10.63
C THR A 150 -0.53 12.02 -9.70
N PRO A 151 -0.90 12.70 -8.58
CA PRO A 151 -1.96 12.26 -7.68
C PRO A 151 -3.27 11.96 -8.42
N THR A 152 -3.74 10.72 -8.28
CA THR A 152 -4.97 10.22 -8.92
C THR A 152 -5.40 8.91 -8.27
N CYS A 153 -6.62 8.44 -8.53
CA CYS A 153 -7.01 7.07 -8.20
C CYS A 153 -6.28 6.01 -9.05
N GLY A 154 -5.70 6.40 -10.20
CA GLY A 154 -5.00 5.48 -11.09
C GLY A 154 -5.87 4.28 -11.49
N PRO A 155 -5.29 3.08 -11.55
CA PRO A 155 -6.03 1.87 -11.94
C PRO A 155 -6.99 1.37 -10.86
N CYS A 156 -6.94 1.89 -9.64
CA CYS A 156 -7.79 1.45 -8.51
C CYS A 156 -9.30 1.40 -8.82
N LEU A 157 -9.78 2.25 -9.72
CA LEU A 157 -11.18 2.30 -10.14
C LEU A 157 -11.42 1.73 -11.55
N GLY A 158 -10.40 1.14 -12.19
CA GLY A 158 -10.50 0.67 -13.57
C GLY A 158 -10.35 1.75 -14.63
N GLY A 159 -9.85 2.93 -14.26
CA GLY A 159 -9.58 4.04 -15.16
C GLY A 159 -8.12 4.47 -15.15
N TYR A 160 -7.72 5.35 -16.08
CA TYR A 160 -6.40 5.92 -16.19
C TYR A 160 -5.29 4.85 -16.44
N MET A 161 -4.05 5.15 -16.06
CA MET A 161 -2.86 4.33 -16.29
C MET A 161 -2.88 3.01 -15.51
N GLY A 162 -2.42 1.91 -16.14
CA GLY A 162 -2.24 0.63 -15.44
C GLY A 162 -3.48 -0.27 -15.43
N ILE A 163 -4.39 -0.09 -16.41
CA ILE A 163 -5.51 -1.00 -16.61
C ILE A 163 -4.99 -2.39 -16.97
N LEU A 164 -5.48 -3.40 -16.25
CA LEU A 164 -5.07 -4.79 -16.44
C LEU A 164 -5.80 -5.44 -17.62
N ALA A 165 -5.05 -6.16 -18.44
CA ALA A 165 -5.59 -7.02 -19.47
C ALA A 165 -6.05 -8.37 -18.89
N LYS A 166 -6.66 -9.20 -19.75
CA LYS A 166 -7.07 -10.56 -19.40
C LYS A 166 -5.88 -11.38 -18.89
N GLY A 167 -6.03 -11.99 -17.72
CA GLY A 167 -5.05 -12.86 -17.09
C GLY A 167 -3.84 -12.16 -16.46
N GLU A 168 -3.75 -10.83 -16.54
CA GLU A 168 -2.68 -10.10 -15.86
C GLU A 168 -2.88 -10.09 -14.34
N ARG A 169 -1.76 -10.14 -13.62
CA ARG A 169 -1.69 -10.13 -12.16
C ARG A 169 -1.02 -8.87 -11.66
N CYS A 170 -1.67 -8.20 -10.72
CA CYS A 170 -1.16 -6.98 -10.09
C CYS A 170 -1.07 -7.16 -8.58
N ILE A 171 0.07 -6.81 -7.98
CA ILE A 171 0.14 -6.54 -6.55
C ILE A 171 -0.03 -5.05 -6.31
N SER A 172 -0.86 -4.67 -5.35
CA SER A 172 -1.26 -3.29 -5.15
C SER A 172 -1.40 -2.93 -3.68
N THR A 173 -1.07 -1.69 -3.36
CA THR A 173 -1.33 -1.11 -2.03
C THR A 173 -2.69 -0.42 -1.94
N THR A 174 -3.52 -0.50 -2.97
CA THR A 174 -4.91 -0.01 -2.94
C THR A 174 -5.79 -0.87 -2.03
N ASN A 175 -7.02 -0.44 -1.79
CA ASN A 175 -7.84 -1.06 -0.74
C ASN A 175 -8.84 -2.10 -1.26
N ARG A 176 -8.95 -2.30 -2.59
CA ARG A 176 -10.00 -3.14 -3.19
C ARG A 176 -9.45 -3.99 -4.34
N ASN A 177 -9.85 -5.26 -4.35
CA ASN A 177 -9.40 -6.25 -5.33
C ASN A 177 -10.55 -7.09 -5.92
N PHE A 178 -11.75 -6.52 -5.97
CA PHE A 178 -12.93 -7.18 -6.54
C PHE A 178 -12.74 -7.51 -8.03
N VAL A 179 -13.53 -8.45 -8.53
CA VAL A 179 -13.53 -8.86 -9.94
C VAL A 179 -13.63 -7.64 -10.87
N GLY A 180 -12.71 -7.51 -11.80
CA GLY A 180 -12.67 -6.41 -12.77
C GLY A 180 -12.29 -5.05 -12.20
N ARG A 181 -11.89 -4.96 -10.93
CA ARG A 181 -11.64 -3.68 -10.24
C ARG A 181 -10.59 -2.81 -10.93
N MET A 182 -9.54 -3.42 -11.47
CA MET A 182 -8.46 -2.70 -12.16
C MET A 182 -8.44 -2.92 -13.68
N GLY A 183 -9.51 -3.44 -14.28
CA GLY A 183 -9.58 -3.68 -15.71
C GLY A 183 -10.38 -4.91 -16.10
N HIS A 184 -9.74 -5.87 -16.77
CA HIS A 184 -10.43 -7.06 -17.26
C HIS A 184 -10.95 -7.93 -16.10
N VAL A 185 -12.13 -8.54 -16.27
CA VAL A 185 -12.78 -9.38 -15.25
C VAL A 185 -11.98 -10.64 -14.88
N GLU A 186 -11.14 -11.12 -15.79
CA GLU A 186 -10.22 -12.25 -15.55
C GLU A 186 -8.81 -11.80 -15.12
N SER A 187 -8.62 -10.53 -14.74
CA SER A 187 -7.38 -10.08 -14.10
C SER A 187 -7.44 -10.32 -12.60
N GLU A 188 -6.28 -10.44 -11.98
CA GLU A 188 -6.13 -10.72 -10.56
C GLU A 188 -5.41 -9.58 -9.85
N VAL A 189 -6.00 -9.07 -8.77
CA VAL A 189 -5.39 -8.02 -7.94
C VAL A 189 -5.15 -8.58 -6.54
N TYR A 190 -3.89 -8.51 -6.10
CA TYR A 190 -3.43 -8.89 -4.77
C TYR A 190 -3.16 -7.63 -3.96
N LEU A 191 -3.75 -7.51 -2.77
CA LEU A 191 -3.52 -6.36 -1.90
C LEU A 191 -2.38 -6.66 -0.93
N ALA A 192 -1.46 -5.72 -0.77
CA ALA A 192 -0.34 -5.87 0.13
C ALA A 192 0.18 -4.51 0.63
N SER A 193 1.05 -4.55 1.64
CA SER A 193 1.73 -3.35 2.14
C SER A 193 2.70 -2.78 1.11
N PRO A 194 3.10 -1.50 1.23
CA PRO A 194 4.11 -0.89 0.38
C PRO A 194 5.44 -1.68 0.35
N ALA A 195 5.82 -2.27 1.48
CA ALA A 195 7.03 -3.07 1.58
C ALA A 195 6.96 -4.36 0.74
N VAL A 196 5.86 -5.10 0.83
CA VAL A 196 5.64 -6.32 0.04
C VAL A 196 5.52 -5.99 -1.45
N ALA A 197 4.81 -4.93 -1.79
CA ALA A 197 4.65 -4.48 -3.18
C ALA A 197 5.99 -4.09 -3.81
N ALA A 198 6.83 -3.32 -3.10
CA ALA A 198 8.16 -2.93 -3.56
C ALA A 198 9.10 -4.15 -3.73
N ALA A 199 9.10 -5.08 -2.77
CA ALA A 199 9.87 -6.32 -2.88
C ALA A 199 9.44 -7.16 -4.09
N SER A 200 8.13 -7.25 -4.33
CA SER A 200 7.56 -7.96 -5.47
C SER A 200 7.92 -7.33 -6.81
N ALA A 201 8.05 -5.99 -6.86
CA ALA A 201 8.53 -5.30 -8.06
C ALA A 201 9.95 -5.72 -8.45
N ILE A 202 10.83 -5.94 -7.47
CA ILE A 202 12.22 -6.35 -7.69
C ILE A 202 12.29 -7.81 -8.15
N THR A 203 11.52 -8.69 -7.54
CA THR A 203 11.57 -10.14 -7.81
C THR A 203 10.70 -10.56 -9.00
N GLY A 204 9.63 -9.80 -9.29
CA GLY A 204 8.61 -10.10 -10.31
C GLY A 204 7.62 -11.19 -9.90
N LYS A 205 7.54 -11.47 -8.62
CA LYS A 205 6.56 -12.35 -8.00
C LYS A 205 6.21 -11.87 -6.60
N ILE A 206 5.13 -12.35 -6.02
CA ILE A 206 4.77 -12.01 -4.62
C ILE A 206 5.93 -12.40 -3.71
N SER A 207 6.50 -11.44 -2.99
CA SER A 207 7.71 -11.64 -2.21
C SER A 207 7.72 -10.87 -0.89
N SER A 208 8.25 -11.53 0.14
CA SER A 208 8.53 -10.87 1.41
C SER A 208 9.67 -9.86 1.27
N PRO A 209 9.57 -8.66 1.86
CA PRO A 209 10.68 -7.72 1.93
C PRO A 209 11.90 -8.31 2.68
N CYS A 210 11.69 -9.25 3.61
CA CYS A 210 12.77 -9.91 4.34
C CYS A 210 13.75 -10.65 3.43
N LEU A 211 13.32 -11.13 2.27
CA LEU A 211 14.20 -11.80 1.31
C LEU A 211 15.28 -10.89 0.73
N LEU A 212 15.04 -9.57 0.72
CA LEU A 212 16.01 -8.59 0.21
C LEU A 212 17.08 -8.25 1.24
N TYR A 213 16.75 -8.33 2.53
CA TYR A 213 17.72 -8.10 3.63
C TYR A 213 18.60 -9.32 3.91
N THR A 214 18.15 -10.53 3.55
CA THR A 214 18.90 -11.78 3.75
C THR A 214 19.74 -12.20 2.53
N SER A 215 19.58 -11.51 1.38
CA SER A 215 20.42 -11.78 0.21
C SER A 215 21.82 -11.20 0.42
N PRO A 216 22.89 -12.00 0.30
CA PRO A 216 24.26 -11.49 0.46
C PRO A 216 24.49 -10.34 -0.52
N SER A 217 25.04 -9.24 -0.01
CA SER A 217 25.44 -8.09 -0.82
C SER A 217 26.30 -8.56 -2.01
N PRO A 218 26.24 -7.88 -3.17
CA PRO A 218 27.17 -8.15 -4.27
C PRO A 218 28.67 -8.17 -3.84
N ARG A 219 29.01 -7.47 -2.75
CA ARG A 219 30.36 -7.49 -2.15
C ARG A 219 30.68 -8.80 -1.45
N ASP A 220 29.69 -9.53 -0.96
CA ASP A 220 29.90 -10.81 -0.27
C ASP A 220 30.06 -11.97 -1.26
N ARG A 221 29.59 -11.82 -2.51
CA ARG A 221 29.75 -12.78 -3.61
C ARG A 221 31.15 -12.75 -4.26
N GLN A 222 31.95 -11.73 -3.99
CA GLN A 222 33.32 -11.64 -4.49
C GLN A 222 34.36 -12.27 -3.58
N LYS A 223 33.94 -12.83 -2.43
CA LYS A 223 34.83 -13.46 -1.45
C LYS A 223 34.73 -14.99 -1.35
N SER A 224 33.98 -15.61 -2.27
CA SER A 224 33.88 -17.08 -2.38
C SER A 224 34.51 -17.60 -3.65
#